data_137ed7e7ef64eb3d8e8ff446d8659f0b
#
_entry.id   137ed7e7ef64eb3d8e8ff446d8659f0b
#
_cell.length_a   1.000
_cell.length_b   1.000
_cell.length_c   1.000
_cell.angle_alpha   90.00
_cell.angle_beta   90.00
_cell.angle_gamma   90.00
#
_symmetry.space_group_name_H-M   'P 1'
#
loop_
_entity.id
_entity.type
_entity.pdbx_description
1 polymer ?
#
loop_
_entity_poly.entity_id
_entity_poly.type
_entity_poly.pdbx_seq_one_letter_code
_entity_poly.pdbx_strand_id
1 'polypeptide(L)'
;MNYFRYKQFNKDVITVAVGYYLRYALSYRDISEILRERGVNVHHSTVYRWVQEYAPVLYQIWKKKHKKAYYKWRVDETYIKIKGQWCYLYRAIDADGHTLDIWLRKKRDHQSAYAFIKRLIKQFGKPQMIITDQAPSTKVAIAKVIKAFKLKPDCHCTSKYLNN
;
A
#
# COMPACT_ATOMS: atom_id res chain seq x y z
N MET A 1 -14.10 -11.62 16.40
CA MET A 1 -12.87 -12.06 17.08
C MET A 1 -12.29 -10.85 17.81
N ASN A 2 -12.08 -10.93 19.14
CA ASN A 2 -11.56 -9.79 19.93
C ASN A 2 -10.03 -9.91 20.00
N TYR A 3 -9.33 -9.17 19.15
CA TYR A 3 -7.86 -9.17 19.04
C TYR A 3 -7.15 -8.55 20.27
N PHE A 4 -7.88 -7.85 21.14
CA PHE A 4 -7.32 -7.09 22.27
C PHE A 4 -7.63 -7.71 23.64
N ARG A 5 -8.15 -8.94 23.66
CA ARG A 5 -8.45 -9.65 24.91
C ARG A 5 -7.17 -9.86 25.73
N TYR A 6 -7.26 -9.62 27.05
CA TYR A 6 -6.13 -9.75 28.00
C TYR A 6 -4.95 -8.79 27.78
N LYS A 7 -5.14 -7.67 27.09
CA LYS A 7 -4.11 -6.64 26.97
C LYS A 7 -4.20 -5.65 28.15
N GLN A 8 -3.03 -5.26 28.67
CA GLN A 8 -2.92 -4.29 29.75
C GLN A 8 -3.43 -2.89 29.36
N PHE A 9 -3.30 -2.51 28.08
CA PHE A 9 -3.70 -1.22 27.56
C PHE A 9 -5.01 -1.31 26.75
N ASN A 10 -5.77 -0.20 26.79
CA ASN A 10 -7.00 -0.09 26.02
C ASN A 10 -6.73 -0.27 24.52
N LYS A 11 -7.67 -0.94 23.82
CA LYS A 11 -7.64 -1.15 22.36
C LYS A 11 -7.41 0.14 21.57
N ASP A 12 -8.00 1.26 22.03
CA ASP A 12 -7.94 2.54 21.33
C ASP A 12 -6.51 3.12 21.39
N VAL A 13 -5.84 3.01 22.54
CA VAL A 13 -4.43 3.40 22.71
C VAL A 13 -3.54 2.58 21.78
N ILE A 14 -3.71 1.27 21.74
CA ILE A 14 -2.93 0.39 20.87
C ILE A 14 -3.16 0.74 19.40
N THR A 15 -4.43 0.91 19.01
CA THR A 15 -4.80 1.22 17.61
C THR A 15 -4.24 2.58 17.17
N VAL A 16 -4.32 3.60 18.03
CA VAL A 16 -3.75 4.94 17.75
C VAL A 16 -2.24 4.87 17.62
N ALA A 17 -1.55 4.19 18.54
CA ALA A 17 -0.09 4.03 18.49
C ALA A 17 0.38 3.35 17.21
N VAL A 18 -0.25 2.24 16.83
CA VAL A 18 0.05 1.51 15.58
C VAL A 18 -0.31 2.37 14.37
N GLY A 19 -1.43 3.08 14.42
CA GLY A 19 -1.85 4.01 13.37
C GLY A 19 -0.85 5.15 13.14
N TYR A 20 -0.29 5.73 14.20
CA TYR A 20 0.75 6.74 14.11
C TYR A 20 2.00 6.22 13.39
N TYR A 21 2.47 5.03 13.76
CA TYR A 21 3.62 4.41 13.12
C TYR A 21 3.38 4.14 11.63
N LEU A 22 2.20 3.65 11.26
CA LEU A 22 1.89 3.30 9.88
C LEU A 22 1.62 4.51 8.98
N ARG A 23 1.18 5.63 9.55
CA ARG A 23 0.77 6.81 8.78
C ARG A 23 1.82 7.90 8.72
N TYR A 24 2.61 8.07 9.77
CA TYR A 24 3.58 9.15 9.90
C TYR A 24 5.01 8.59 9.98
N ALA A 25 6.00 9.39 9.64
CA ALA A 25 7.42 9.02 9.75
C ALA A 25 7.92 9.17 11.21
N LEU A 26 7.25 8.49 12.15
CA LEU A 26 7.55 8.50 13.57
C LEU A 26 8.28 7.23 13.99
N SER A 27 9.27 7.38 14.86
CA SER A 27 9.90 6.23 15.52
C SER A 27 9.03 5.68 16.64
N TYR A 28 9.31 4.48 17.13
CA TYR A 28 8.65 3.93 18.31
C TYR A 28 8.87 4.77 19.58
N ARG A 29 9.99 5.50 19.64
CA ARG A 29 10.32 6.41 20.75
C ARG A 29 9.47 7.65 20.70
N ASP A 30 9.33 8.26 19.52
CA ASP A 30 8.48 9.45 19.33
C ASP A 30 7.03 9.13 19.72
N ILE A 31 6.52 7.96 19.30
CA ILE A 31 5.17 7.52 19.65
C ILE A 31 5.03 7.29 21.17
N SER A 32 6.04 6.69 21.80
CA SER A 32 6.07 6.51 23.26
C SER A 32 6.03 7.86 23.99
N GLU A 33 6.76 8.86 23.50
CA GLU A 33 6.79 10.21 24.04
C GLU A 33 5.44 10.93 23.86
N ILE A 34 4.86 10.90 22.66
CA ILE A 34 3.53 11.43 22.36
C ILE A 34 2.45 10.83 23.29
N LEU A 35 2.51 9.53 23.56
CA LEU A 35 1.59 8.87 24.46
C LEU A 35 1.79 9.31 25.91
N ARG A 36 3.04 9.47 26.34
CA ARG A 36 3.39 9.95 27.69
C ARG A 36 2.87 11.35 27.95
N GLU A 37 2.99 12.27 26.99
CA GLU A 37 2.42 13.62 27.06
C GLU A 37 0.89 13.63 27.26
N ARG A 38 0.22 12.55 26.87
CA ARG A 38 -1.22 12.33 27.03
C ARG A 38 -1.57 11.45 28.22
N GLY A 39 -0.63 11.28 29.16
CA GLY A 39 -0.83 10.52 30.38
C GLY A 39 -0.77 9.00 30.22
N VAL A 40 -0.35 8.50 29.04
CA VAL A 40 -0.23 7.06 28.79
C VAL A 40 1.24 6.64 28.82
N ASN A 41 1.67 6.09 29.95
CA ASN A 41 3.03 5.58 30.11
C ASN A 41 3.20 4.22 29.44
N VAL A 42 3.90 4.18 28.30
CA VAL A 42 4.21 2.96 27.56
C VAL A 42 5.64 3.01 27.06
N HIS A 43 6.40 1.94 27.23
CA HIS A 43 7.77 1.87 26.76
C HIS A 43 7.79 1.64 25.23
N HIS A 44 8.77 2.23 24.54
CA HIS A 44 8.89 2.14 23.06
C HIS A 44 9.00 0.68 22.56
N SER A 45 9.56 -0.24 23.33
CA SER A 45 9.59 -1.67 22.98
C SER A 45 8.20 -2.31 23.00
N THR A 46 7.27 -1.80 23.81
CA THR A 46 5.87 -2.23 23.81
C THR A 46 5.16 -1.71 22.55
N VAL A 47 5.42 -0.46 22.16
CA VAL A 47 4.93 0.09 20.88
C VAL A 47 5.43 -0.75 19.70
N TYR A 48 6.74 -1.11 19.70
CA TYR A 48 7.29 -2.03 18.70
C TYR A 48 6.52 -3.34 18.62
N ARG A 49 6.27 -4.01 19.76
CA ARG A 49 5.51 -5.27 19.81
C ARG A 49 4.09 -5.10 19.27
N TRP A 50 3.42 -4.00 19.62
CA TRP A 50 2.10 -3.71 19.07
C TRP A 50 2.11 -3.55 17.55
N VAL A 51 3.10 -2.85 17.01
CA VAL A 51 3.23 -2.70 15.56
C VAL A 51 3.44 -4.07 14.89
N GLN A 52 4.33 -4.92 15.42
CA GLN A 52 4.55 -6.26 14.87
C GLN A 52 3.29 -7.13 14.93
N GLU A 53 2.53 -7.05 16.01
CA GLU A 53 1.31 -7.85 16.22
C GLU A 53 0.13 -7.35 15.38
N TYR A 54 -0.11 -6.03 15.37
CA TYR A 54 -1.36 -5.47 14.83
C TYR A 54 -1.25 -4.90 13.41
N ALA A 55 -0.07 -4.51 12.92
CA ALA A 55 0.06 -4.01 11.55
C ALA A 55 -0.43 -5.02 10.49
N PRO A 56 -0.11 -6.32 10.58
CA PRO A 56 -0.65 -7.31 9.65
C PRO A 56 -2.18 -7.43 9.73
N VAL A 57 -2.76 -7.33 10.92
CA VAL A 57 -4.23 -7.40 11.13
C VAL A 57 -4.91 -6.18 10.51
N LEU A 58 -4.39 -4.98 10.78
CA LEU A 58 -4.90 -3.74 10.20
C LEU A 58 -4.80 -3.74 8.67
N TYR A 59 -3.70 -4.25 8.12
CA TYR A 59 -3.56 -4.43 6.67
C TYR A 59 -4.63 -5.35 6.08
N GLN A 60 -4.94 -6.48 6.73
CA GLN A 60 -6.00 -7.38 6.26
C GLN A 60 -7.40 -6.76 6.34
N ILE A 61 -7.67 -5.97 7.40
CA ILE A 61 -8.94 -5.24 7.54
C ILE A 61 -9.06 -4.18 6.44
N TRP A 62 -8.01 -3.39 6.23
CA TRP A 62 -7.95 -2.38 5.18
C TRP A 62 -8.17 -3.01 3.80
N LYS A 63 -7.46 -4.10 3.50
CA LYS A 63 -7.59 -4.82 2.24
C LYS A 63 -9.00 -5.35 1.97
N LYS A 64 -9.74 -5.73 3.03
CA LYS A 64 -11.14 -6.17 2.90
C LYS A 64 -12.11 -5.02 2.65
N LYS A 65 -11.88 -3.84 3.23
CA LYS A 65 -12.75 -2.67 3.07
C LYS A 65 -12.74 -2.09 1.66
N HIS A 66 -11.63 -2.17 0.94
CA HIS A 66 -11.42 -1.56 -0.38
C HIS A 66 -11.75 -2.50 -1.55
N LYS A 67 -12.81 -3.31 -1.42
CA LYS A 67 -13.22 -4.26 -2.47
C LYS A 67 -14.07 -3.66 -3.60
N LYS A 68 -14.41 -2.37 -3.57
CA LYS A 68 -15.17 -1.76 -4.66
C LYS A 68 -14.24 -1.51 -5.85
N ALA A 69 -14.67 -1.93 -7.04
CA ALA A 69 -13.95 -1.65 -8.27
C ALA A 69 -14.00 -0.14 -8.54
N TYR A 70 -12.87 0.51 -8.40
CA TYR A 70 -12.74 1.91 -8.78
C TYR A 70 -12.45 2.00 -10.26
N TYR A 71 -13.15 2.87 -10.95
CA TYR A 71 -13.10 2.97 -12.41
C TYR A 71 -11.73 3.40 -12.94
N LYS A 72 -10.96 4.17 -12.16
CA LYS A 72 -9.71 4.80 -12.60
C LYS A 72 -8.58 4.50 -11.62
N TRP A 73 -7.49 3.91 -12.14
CA TRP A 73 -6.30 3.61 -11.35
C TRP A 73 -5.12 4.44 -11.84
N ARG A 74 -4.35 4.95 -10.90
CA ARG A 74 -3.01 5.48 -11.16
C ARG A 74 -2.00 4.48 -10.63
N VAL A 75 -1.11 4.03 -11.52
CA VAL A 75 -0.07 3.04 -11.17
C VAL A 75 1.29 3.67 -11.40
N ASP A 76 2.11 3.63 -10.38
CA ASP A 76 3.43 4.23 -10.35
C ASP A 76 4.45 3.28 -9.73
N GLU A 77 5.73 3.49 -10.05
CA GLU A 77 6.84 2.77 -9.43
C GLU A 77 7.88 3.74 -8.88
N THR A 78 8.40 3.43 -7.71
CA THR A 78 9.41 4.22 -7.01
C THR A 78 10.60 3.33 -6.64
N TYR A 79 11.80 3.87 -6.73
CA TYR A 79 13.01 3.18 -6.28
C TYR A 79 13.15 3.33 -4.77
N ILE A 80 13.45 2.24 -4.10
CA ILE A 80 13.82 2.28 -2.67
C ILE A 80 15.04 1.40 -2.43
N LYS A 81 15.91 1.83 -1.52
CA LYS A 81 17.11 1.07 -1.16
C LYS A 81 16.86 0.32 0.14
N ILE A 82 16.94 -1.02 0.09
CA ILE A 82 16.73 -1.89 1.26
C ILE A 82 18.01 -2.67 1.48
N LYS A 83 18.62 -2.54 2.66
CA LYS A 83 19.89 -3.21 3.02
C LYS A 83 20.95 -3.08 1.93
N GLY A 84 21.10 -1.87 1.38
CA GLY A 84 22.08 -1.58 0.33
C GLY A 84 21.66 -1.98 -1.10
N GLN A 85 20.58 -2.72 -1.28
CA GLN A 85 20.11 -3.18 -2.59
C GLN A 85 18.94 -2.31 -3.09
N TRP A 86 18.97 -1.93 -4.37
CA TRP A 86 17.86 -1.24 -5.02
C TRP A 86 16.69 -2.19 -5.24
N CYS A 87 15.52 -1.75 -4.79
CA CYS A 87 14.24 -2.42 -4.99
C CYS A 87 13.25 -1.46 -5.64
N TYR A 88 12.19 -2.00 -6.20
CA TYR A 88 11.16 -1.27 -6.92
C TYR A 88 9.83 -1.45 -6.20
N LEU A 89 9.27 -0.33 -5.74
CA LEU A 89 7.99 -0.28 -5.06
C LEU A 89 6.91 0.12 -6.06
N TYR A 90 6.09 -0.83 -6.47
CA TYR A 90 4.89 -0.57 -7.25
C TYR A 90 3.77 -0.11 -6.32
N ARG A 91 3.11 0.97 -6.67
CA ARG A 91 1.96 1.50 -5.96
C ARG A 91 0.81 1.76 -6.92
N ALA A 92 -0.41 1.43 -6.50
CA ALA A 92 -1.63 1.79 -7.21
C ALA A 92 -2.55 2.58 -6.30
N ILE A 93 -3.12 3.66 -6.81
CA ILE A 93 -4.12 4.48 -6.14
C ILE A 93 -5.37 4.59 -7.02
N ASP A 94 -6.52 4.80 -6.38
CA ASP A 94 -7.78 5.07 -7.07
C ASP A 94 -7.94 6.55 -7.47
N ALA A 95 -9.11 6.90 -7.99
CA ALA A 95 -9.45 8.26 -8.39
C ALA A 95 -9.46 9.25 -7.21
N ASP A 96 -9.78 8.76 -6.01
CA ASP A 96 -9.88 9.54 -4.78
C ASP A 96 -8.53 9.63 -4.03
N GLY A 97 -7.47 9.04 -4.60
CA GLY A 97 -6.13 9.03 -4.01
C GLY A 97 -5.90 7.93 -2.96
N HIS A 98 -6.87 7.05 -2.73
CA HIS A 98 -6.69 5.94 -1.79
C HIS A 98 -5.79 4.86 -2.38
N THR A 99 -4.85 4.37 -1.59
CA THR A 99 -3.95 3.29 -2.01
C THR A 99 -4.72 1.97 -2.16
N LEU A 100 -4.74 1.44 -3.37
CA LEU A 100 -5.32 0.13 -3.68
C LEU A 100 -4.39 -1.00 -3.24
N ASP A 101 -3.13 -0.94 -3.63
CA ASP A 101 -2.12 -1.93 -3.27
C ASP A 101 -0.71 -1.37 -3.40
N ILE A 102 0.22 -2.00 -2.67
CA ILE A 102 1.64 -1.71 -2.72
C ILE A 102 2.38 -3.04 -2.84
N TRP A 103 3.36 -3.12 -3.74
CA TRP A 103 4.14 -4.33 -3.93
C TRP A 103 5.61 -4.07 -4.21
N LEU A 104 6.46 -4.67 -3.40
CA LEU A 104 7.91 -4.57 -3.52
C LEU A 104 8.46 -5.66 -4.44
N ARG A 105 9.33 -5.27 -5.38
CA ARG A 105 10.03 -6.19 -6.28
C ARG A 105 11.52 -5.89 -6.35
N LYS A 106 12.33 -6.93 -6.60
CA LYS A 106 13.78 -6.78 -6.75
C LYS A 106 14.19 -6.35 -8.17
N LYS A 107 13.32 -6.54 -9.16
CA LYS A 107 13.60 -6.24 -10.57
C LYS A 107 12.58 -5.26 -11.13
N ARG A 108 13.07 -4.36 -11.99
CA ARG A 108 12.25 -3.48 -12.81
C ARG A 108 12.12 -4.10 -14.20
N ASP A 109 11.07 -4.87 -14.40
CA ASP A 109 10.79 -5.49 -15.67
C ASP A 109 9.29 -5.50 -15.98
N HIS A 110 8.98 -5.75 -17.24
CA HIS A 110 7.58 -5.84 -17.68
C HIS A 110 6.82 -7.00 -17.02
N GLN A 111 7.51 -8.03 -16.53
CA GLN A 111 6.88 -9.15 -15.85
C GLN A 111 6.41 -8.73 -14.44
N SER A 112 7.22 -7.95 -13.72
CA SER A 112 6.85 -7.39 -12.42
C SER A 112 5.67 -6.44 -12.53
N ALA A 113 5.68 -5.53 -13.51
CA ALA A 113 4.57 -4.63 -13.77
C ALA A 113 3.28 -5.39 -14.17
N TYR A 114 3.39 -6.38 -15.06
CA TYR A 114 2.27 -7.25 -15.45
C TYR A 114 1.69 -7.99 -14.24
N ALA A 115 2.53 -8.60 -13.42
CA ALA A 115 2.11 -9.36 -12.26
C ALA A 115 1.42 -8.48 -11.21
N PHE A 116 1.89 -7.24 -11.03
CA PHE A 116 1.26 -6.27 -10.14
C PHE A 116 -0.14 -5.88 -10.63
N ILE A 117 -0.29 -5.49 -11.90
CA ILE A 117 -1.59 -5.11 -12.46
C ILE A 117 -2.56 -6.31 -12.48
N LYS A 118 -2.07 -7.49 -12.83
CA LYS A 118 -2.86 -8.73 -12.74
C LYS A 118 -3.40 -8.97 -11.33
N ARG A 119 -2.58 -8.71 -10.31
CA ARG A 119 -2.98 -8.82 -8.90
C ARG A 119 -4.07 -7.81 -8.55
N LEU A 120 -3.96 -6.56 -9.00
CA LEU A 120 -4.99 -5.54 -8.82
C LEU A 120 -6.32 -5.96 -9.46
N ILE A 121 -6.29 -6.43 -10.71
CA ILE A 121 -7.50 -6.87 -11.41
C ILE A 121 -8.18 -8.05 -10.70
N LYS A 122 -7.39 -8.99 -10.18
CA LYS A 122 -7.94 -10.12 -9.41
C LYS A 122 -8.59 -9.68 -8.09
N GLN A 123 -8.09 -8.61 -7.49
CA GLN A 123 -8.55 -8.14 -6.18
C GLN A 123 -9.72 -7.16 -6.29
N PHE A 124 -9.69 -6.25 -7.28
CA PHE A 124 -10.61 -5.12 -7.39
C PHE A 124 -11.51 -5.17 -8.63
N GLY A 125 -11.32 -6.14 -9.52
CA GLY A 125 -12.04 -6.22 -10.79
C GLY A 125 -11.36 -5.43 -11.91
N LYS A 126 -12.03 -5.31 -13.06
CA LYS A 126 -11.50 -4.64 -14.25
C LYS A 126 -11.65 -3.12 -14.11
N PRO A 127 -10.57 -2.33 -14.25
CA PRO A 127 -10.67 -0.87 -14.28
C PRO A 127 -11.21 -0.41 -15.64
N GLN A 128 -11.80 0.77 -15.67
CA GLN A 128 -12.13 1.45 -16.93
C GLN A 128 -10.91 2.18 -17.50
N MET A 129 -10.03 2.68 -16.63
CA MET A 129 -8.84 3.42 -17.02
C MET A 129 -7.66 3.10 -16.11
N ILE A 130 -6.49 2.91 -16.70
CA ILE A 130 -5.22 2.78 -16.01
C ILE A 130 -4.31 3.92 -16.48
N ILE A 131 -3.84 4.74 -15.56
CA ILE A 131 -2.90 5.82 -15.84
C ILE A 131 -1.54 5.41 -15.30
N THR A 132 -0.51 5.51 -16.15
CA THR A 132 0.87 5.21 -15.77
C THR A 132 1.81 6.32 -16.24
N ASP A 133 3.06 6.24 -15.82
CA ASP A 133 4.14 6.98 -16.45
C ASP A 133 4.41 6.49 -17.89
N GLN A 134 5.38 7.10 -18.56
CA GLN A 134 5.76 6.75 -19.93
C GLN A 134 6.78 5.60 -20.01
N ALA A 135 7.08 4.90 -18.91
CA ALA A 135 8.10 3.85 -18.88
C ALA A 135 7.80 2.73 -19.87
N PRO A 136 8.77 2.34 -20.71
CA PRO A 136 8.57 1.30 -21.74
C PRO A 136 8.13 -0.05 -21.15
N SER A 137 8.69 -0.43 -20.00
CA SER A 137 8.33 -1.67 -19.28
C SER A 137 6.86 -1.72 -18.90
N THR A 138 6.31 -0.61 -18.45
CA THR A 138 4.92 -0.46 -18.05
C THR A 138 3.99 -0.52 -19.26
N LYS A 139 4.34 0.15 -20.36
CA LYS A 139 3.57 0.09 -21.62
C LYS A 139 3.43 -1.35 -22.12
N VAL A 140 4.54 -2.11 -22.17
CA VAL A 140 4.53 -3.52 -22.59
C VAL A 140 3.68 -4.37 -21.65
N ALA A 141 3.80 -4.16 -20.34
CA ALA A 141 3.01 -4.88 -19.36
C ALA A 141 1.51 -4.65 -19.53
N ILE A 142 1.09 -3.39 -19.72
CA ILE A 142 -0.32 -3.05 -19.90
C ILE A 142 -0.89 -3.60 -21.20
N ALA A 143 -0.16 -3.54 -22.30
CA ALA A 143 -0.61 -4.15 -23.56
C ALA A 143 -0.91 -5.64 -23.39
N LYS A 144 -0.06 -6.37 -22.65
CA LYS A 144 -0.31 -7.77 -22.30
C LYS A 144 -1.54 -7.94 -21.40
N VAL A 145 -1.75 -7.03 -20.41
CA VAL A 145 -2.91 -7.06 -19.52
C VAL A 145 -4.20 -6.83 -20.31
N ILE A 146 -4.24 -5.82 -21.17
CA ILE A 146 -5.41 -5.50 -22.01
C ILE A 146 -5.82 -6.75 -22.80
N LYS A 147 -4.87 -7.41 -23.45
CA LYS A 147 -5.13 -8.64 -24.20
C LYS A 147 -5.60 -9.78 -23.32
N ALA A 148 -4.91 -10.05 -22.21
CA ALA A 148 -5.18 -11.19 -21.31
C ALA A 148 -6.51 -11.09 -20.59
N PHE A 149 -6.93 -9.87 -20.20
CA PHE A 149 -8.15 -9.63 -19.45
C PHE A 149 -9.31 -9.07 -20.30
N LYS A 150 -9.11 -8.95 -21.62
CA LYS A 150 -10.09 -8.38 -22.55
C LYS A 150 -10.60 -7.02 -22.05
N LEU A 151 -9.66 -6.12 -21.75
CA LEU A 151 -9.98 -4.72 -21.39
C LEU A 151 -10.20 -3.92 -22.67
N LYS A 152 -10.83 -2.75 -22.55
CA LYS A 152 -10.98 -1.82 -23.67
C LYS A 152 -9.59 -1.36 -24.15
N PRO A 153 -9.34 -1.26 -25.46
CA PRO A 153 -8.03 -0.84 -25.98
C PRO A 153 -7.59 0.54 -25.51
N ASP A 154 -8.54 1.44 -25.30
CA ASP A 154 -8.36 2.82 -24.85
C ASP A 154 -8.29 2.99 -23.32
N CYS A 155 -8.30 1.88 -22.56
CA CYS A 155 -8.27 1.94 -21.09
C CYS A 155 -6.92 2.39 -20.53
N HIS A 156 -5.86 2.54 -21.34
CA HIS A 156 -4.55 2.97 -20.90
C HIS A 156 -4.23 4.39 -21.33
N CYS A 157 -3.95 5.25 -20.34
CA CYS A 157 -3.44 6.60 -20.56
C CYS A 157 -2.05 6.75 -19.94
N THR A 158 -1.19 7.54 -20.57
CA THR A 158 0.12 7.90 -20.01
C THR A 158 0.12 9.35 -19.58
N SER A 159 0.69 9.65 -18.41
CA SER A 159 0.88 11.00 -17.91
C SER A 159 2.35 11.20 -17.55
N LYS A 160 2.93 12.35 -17.93
CA LYS A 160 4.33 12.66 -17.69
C LYS A 160 4.62 12.99 -16.21
N TYR A 161 3.61 13.46 -15.48
CA TYR A 161 3.72 13.87 -14.07
C TYR A 161 2.58 13.21 -13.27
N LEU A 162 2.80 11.97 -12.82
CA LEU A 162 1.80 11.24 -12.03
C LEU A 162 1.81 11.60 -10.55
N ASN A 163 2.89 12.21 -10.07
CA ASN A 163 3.15 12.47 -8.65
C ASN A 163 3.07 13.95 -8.23
N ASN A 164 2.55 14.82 -9.09
CA ASN A 164 2.25 16.21 -8.73
C ASN A 164 0.78 16.38 -8.40
#